data_705d2566752071c4d939d612bb452c05
#
_entry.id   705d2566752071c4d939d612bb452c05
#
_cell.length_a   1.000
_cell.length_b   1.000
_cell.length_c   1.000
_cell.angle_alpha   90.00
_cell.angle_beta   90.00
_cell.angle_gamma   90.00
#
_symmetry.space_group_name_H-M   'P 1'
#
loop_
_entity.id
_entity.type
_entity.pdbx_description
1 polymer ?
#
loop_
_entity_poly.entity_id
_entity_poly.type
_entity_poly.pdbx_seq_one_letter_code
_entity_poly.pdbx_strand_id
1 'polypeptide(L)'
;EPGSSIMPGKVNPTQIEALTMVSAKVFGNDATITFANSQGNFEMNVYKPIIIDSFLESAELLNESIKSFTEKLVDGLKVNIDRINELLKNSLMLVTALSPHIGYEKSAKIAQWAEQNSTTLKVSAMHFDISEDDFEKWVNVQNMTHPNK
;
A
#
# COMPACT_ATOMS: atom_id res chain seq x y z
N GLU A 1 -12.90 10.62 -9.50
CA GLU A 1 -13.92 11.55 -9.97
C GLU A 1 -13.33 12.66 -10.83
N PRO A 2 -14.05 13.22 -11.83
CA PRO A 2 -13.58 14.37 -12.59
C PRO A 2 -13.27 15.53 -11.67
N GLY A 3 -12.05 16.03 -11.69
CA GLY A 3 -11.57 16.95 -10.66
C GLY A 3 -11.62 18.44 -11.02
N SER A 4 -11.83 18.80 -12.29
CA SER A 4 -11.80 20.20 -12.71
C SER A 4 -12.42 20.41 -14.08
N SER A 5 -13.20 21.48 -14.23
CA SER A 5 -13.68 21.94 -15.55
C SER A 5 -12.61 22.68 -16.35
N ILE A 6 -11.51 23.10 -15.72
CA ILE A 6 -10.41 23.89 -16.34
C ILE A 6 -9.36 22.96 -16.96
N MET A 7 -9.12 21.80 -16.38
CA MET A 7 -8.12 20.84 -16.85
C MET A 7 -8.80 19.56 -17.33
N PRO A 8 -8.99 19.39 -18.64
CA PRO A 8 -9.56 18.16 -19.18
C PRO A 8 -8.73 16.93 -18.78
N GLY A 9 -9.42 15.87 -18.36
CA GLY A 9 -8.75 14.63 -17.92
C GLY A 9 -8.17 14.63 -16.50
N LYS A 10 -8.28 15.73 -15.75
CA LYS A 10 -7.90 15.73 -14.33
C LYS A 10 -8.87 14.87 -13.53
N VAL A 11 -8.32 13.96 -12.75
CA VAL A 11 -9.05 13.10 -11.80
C VAL A 11 -8.52 13.35 -10.41
N ASN A 12 -9.40 13.62 -9.44
CA ASN A 12 -9.03 13.77 -8.04
C ASN A 12 -9.38 12.49 -7.27
N PRO A 13 -8.56 12.06 -6.31
CA PRO A 13 -8.86 10.93 -5.43
C PRO A 13 -9.83 11.34 -4.31
N THR A 14 -10.98 11.90 -4.65
CA THR A 14 -11.93 12.59 -3.74
C THR A 14 -12.36 11.71 -2.56
N GLN A 15 -12.58 10.40 -2.80
CA GLN A 15 -12.99 9.49 -1.73
C GLN A 15 -11.85 9.23 -0.73
N ILE A 16 -10.60 9.19 -1.20
CA ILE A 16 -9.42 9.06 -0.34
C ILE A 16 -9.24 10.34 0.49
N GLU A 17 -9.36 11.51 -0.16
CA GLU A 17 -9.27 12.81 0.50
C GLU A 17 -10.34 12.96 1.59
N ALA A 18 -11.59 12.58 1.32
CA ALA A 18 -12.67 12.61 2.28
C ALA A 18 -12.37 11.72 3.51
N LEU A 19 -11.94 10.47 3.28
CA LEU A 19 -11.63 9.54 4.37
C LEU A 19 -10.44 10.03 5.23
N THR A 20 -9.43 10.63 4.61
CA THR A 20 -8.32 11.24 5.38
C THR A 20 -8.72 12.45 6.19
N MET A 21 -9.66 13.29 5.69
CA MET A 21 -10.24 14.40 6.46
C MET A 21 -11.05 13.89 7.66
N VAL A 22 -11.84 12.82 7.48
CA VAL A 22 -12.55 12.16 8.58
C VAL A 22 -11.56 11.63 9.61
N SER A 23 -10.47 11.02 9.19
CA SER A 23 -9.42 10.54 10.11
C SER A 23 -8.83 11.67 10.94
N ALA A 24 -8.55 12.83 10.32
CA ALA A 24 -8.08 14.02 11.05
C ALA A 24 -9.10 14.52 12.09
N LYS A 25 -10.39 14.49 11.77
CA LYS A 25 -11.45 14.86 12.71
C LYS A 25 -11.54 13.89 13.89
N VAL A 26 -11.42 12.58 13.63
CA VAL A 26 -11.41 11.53 14.66
C VAL A 26 -10.22 11.71 15.62
N PHE A 27 -9.02 12.03 15.12
CA PHE A 27 -7.88 12.37 15.99
C PHE A 27 -8.16 13.60 16.87
N GLY A 28 -8.85 14.62 16.34
CA GLY A 28 -9.27 15.77 17.12
C GLY A 28 -10.25 15.39 18.23
N ASN A 29 -11.21 14.52 17.95
CA ASN A 29 -12.17 14.01 18.92
C ASN A 29 -11.48 13.14 20.00
N ASP A 30 -10.50 12.32 19.62
CA ASP A 30 -9.69 11.53 20.57
C ASP A 30 -8.93 12.44 21.55
N ALA A 31 -8.32 13.51 21.04
CA ALA A 31 -7.66 14.51 21.88
C ALA A 31 -8.65 15.19 22.86
N THR A 32 -9.86 15.48 22.40
CA THR A 32 -10.95 16.03 23.24
C THR A 32 -11.34 15.06 24.34
N ILE A 33 -11.53 13.78 24.02
CA ILE A 33 -11.87 12.72 24.97
C ILE A 33 -10.75 12.55 25.99
N THR A 34 -9.49 12.53 25.55
CA THR A 34 -8.31 12.41 26.40
C THR A 34 -8.23 13.54 27.42
N PHE A 35 -8.42 14.79 26.96
CA PHE A 35 -8.45 15.94 27.86
C PHE A 35 -9.62 15.86 28.85
N ALA A 36 -10.83 15.58 28.36
CA ALA A 36 -12.04 15.49 29.18
C ALA A 36 -11.91 14.38 30.24
N ASN A 37 -11.29 13.26 29.90
CA ASN A 37 -11.06 12.16 30.85
C ASN A 37 -10.13 12.55 32.00
N SER A 38 -9.18 13.46 31.79
CA SER A 38 -8.25 13.94 32.82
C SER A 38 -8.91 14.84 33.89
N GLN A 39 -10.16 15.27 33.68
CA GLN A 39 -10.87 16.22 34.56
C GLN A 39 -11.71 15.55 35.64
N GLY A 40 -11.73 14.23 35.73
CA GLY A 40 -12.47 13.50 36.74
C GLY A 40 -11.85 13.59 38.13
N ASN A 41 -12.71 13.71 39.18
CA ASN A 41 -12.30 13.69 40.57
C ASN A 41 -13.22 12.78 41.38
N PHE A 42 -12.66 11.94 42.25
CA PHE A 42 -13.44 11.06 43.15
C PHE A 42 -14.51 10.26 42.40
N GLU A 43 -14.14 9.62 41.28
CA GLU A 43 -15.02 8.79 40.42
C GLU A 43 -16.17 9.59 39.76
N MET A 44 -16.15 10.92 39.80
CA MET A 44 -17.06 11.77 39.09
C MET A 44 -16.36 12.59 38.02
N ASN A 45 -16.90 12.55 36.82
CA ASN A 45 -16.42 13.34 35.69
C ASN A 45 -17.62 14.08 35.05
N VAL A 46 -17.59 15.41 35.11
CA VAL A 46 -18.64 16.27 34.56
C VAL A 46 -18.55 16.47 33.06
N TYR A 47 -17.46 16.03 32.45
CA TYR A 47 -17.20 16.13 30.99
C TYR A 47 -17.81 14.96 30.17
N LYS A 48 -18.59 14.07 30.81
CA LYS A 48 -19.24 12.93 30.11
C LYS A 48 -20.03 13.34 28.87
N PRO A 49 -20.76 14.46 28.83
CA PRO A 49 -21.51 14.88 27.63
C PRO A 49 -20.58 15.06 26.41
N ILE A 50 -19.44 15.76 26.56
CA ILE A 50 -18.52 15.99 25.44
C ILE A 50 -17.75 14.70 25.06
N ILE A 51 -17.50 13.78 26.02
CA ILE A 51 -16.89 12.49 25.76
C ILE A 51 -17.78 11.66 24.84
N ILE A 52 -19.08 11.53 25.20
CA ILE A 52 -19.99 10.72 24.39
C ILE A 52 -20.31 11.37 23.04
N ASP A 53 -20.44 12.69 23.00
CA ASP A 53 -20.65 13.43 21.76
C ASP A 53 -19.48 13.20 20.77
N SER A 54 -18.24 13.40 21.21
CA SER A 54 -17.03 13.18 20.39
C SER A 54 -16.90 11.73 19.94
N PHE A 55 -17.29 10.78 20.79
CA PHE A 55 -17.27 9.35 20.42
C PHE A 55 -18.32 9.04 19.33
N LEU A 56 -19.56 9.48 19.54
CA LEU A 56 -20.66 9.22 18.60
C LEU A 56 -20.41 9.90 17.25
N GLU A 57 -19.94 11.17 17.25
CA GLU A 57 -19.55 11.87 16.02
C GLU A 57 -18.47 11.09 15.25
N SER A 58 -17.45 10.60 15.96
CA SER A 58 -16.39 9.80 15.33
C SER A 58 -16.94 8.51 14.72
N ALA A 59 -17.81 7.81 15.42
CA ALA A 59 -18.42 6.57 14.94
C ALA A 59 -19.30 6.81 13.70
N GLU A 60 -20.10 7.86 13.69
CA GLU A 60 -20.96 8.24 12.57
C GLU A 60 -20.14 8.63 11.34
N LEU A 61 -19.16 9.53 11.51
CA LEU A 61 -18.28 9.96 10.41
C LEU A 61 -17.51 8.81 9.79
N LEU A 62 -16.99 7.89 10.60
CA LEU A 62 -16.30 6.71 10.11
C LEU A 62 -17.26 5.77 9.35
N ASN A 63 -18.43 5.51 9.88
CA ASN A 63 -19.43 4.65 9.25
C ASN A 63 -19.82 5.19 7.86
N GLU A 64 -20.18 6.45 7.75
CA GLU A 64 -20.62 7.06 6.49
C GLU A 64 -19.46 7.19 5.48
N SER A 65 -18.27 7.56 5.93
CA SER A 65 -17.11 7.70 5.03
C SER A 65 -16.62 6.36 4.51
N ILE A 66 -16.56 5.31 5.35
CA ILE A 66 -16.16 3.97 4.92
C ILE A 66 -17.17 3.40 3.92
N LYS A 67 -18.46 3.58 4.16
CA LYS A 67 -19.51 3.15 3.23
C LYS A 67 -19.36 3.85 1.87
N SER A 68 -19.25 5.18 1.88
CA SER A 68 -19.03 5.96 0.66
C SER A 68 -17.75 5.55 -0.08
N PHE A 69 -16.67 5.35 0.66
CA PHE A 69 -15.38 4.90 0.11
C PHE A 69 -15.49 3.53 -0.56
N THR A 70 -16.17 2.58 0.09
CA THR A 70 -16.39 1.23 -0.45
C THR A 70 -17.20 1.30 -1.74
N GLU A 71 -18.37 1.92 -1.70
CA GLU A 71 -19.31 1.94 -2.84
C GLU A 71 -18.76 2.71 -4.04
N LYS A 72 -18.06 3.84 -3.81
CA LYS A 72 -17.65 4.76 -4.89
C LYS A 72 -16.21 4.58 -5.36
N LEU A 73 -15.39 3.82 -4.64
CA LEU A 73 -13.99 3.58 -5.01
C LEU A 73 -13.67 2.10 -5.04
N VAL A 74 -13.83 1.38 -3.91
CA VAL A 74 -13.34 0.00 -3.79
C VAL A 74 -14.06 -0.94 -4.75
N ASP A 75 -15.38 -0.88 -4.82
CA ASP A 75 -16.19 -1.75 -5.67
C ASP A 75 -15.93 -1.54 -7.17
N GLY A 76 -15.41 -0.38 -7.54
CA GLY A 76 -15.07 -0.04 -8.91
C GLY A 76 -13.61 -0.25 -9.31
N LEU A 77 -12.74 -0.68 -8.40
CA LEU A 77 -11.32 -0.85 -8.66
C LEU A 77 -11.06 -1.92 -9.71
N LYS A 78 -10.25 -1.56 -10.71
CA LYS A 78 -9.75 -2.48 -11.72
C LYS A 78 -8.24 -2.52 -11.67
N VAL A 79 -7.70 -3.72 -11.64
CA VAL A 79 -6.26 -3.94 -11.62
C VAL A 79 -5.69 -3.75 -13.02
N ASN A 80 -4.65 -2.92 -13.15
CA ASN A 80 -3.90 -2.78 -14.40
C ASN A 80 -2.83 -3.89 -14.46
N ILE A 81 -3.26 -5.06 -14.94
CA ILE A 81 -2.42 -6.26 -14.99
C ILE A 81 -1.17 -6.04 -15.84
N ASP A 82 -1.30 -5.37 -16.98
CA ASP A 82 -0.17 -5.13 -17.89
C ASP A 82 0.89 -4.27 -17.23
N ARG A 83 0.49 -3.21 -16.54
CA ARG A 83 1.42 -2.35 -15.80
C ARG A 83 2.07 -3.06 -14.62
N ILE A 84 1.33 -3.88 -13.90
CA ILE A 84 1.88 -4.70 -12.80
C ILE A 84 2.93 -5.66 -13.34
N ASN A 85 2.63 -6.36 -14.42
CA ASN A 85 3.57 -7.30 -15.03
C ASN A 85 4.83 -6.60 -15.56
N GLU A 86 4.69 -5.41 -16.14
CA GLU A 86 5.82 -4.60 -16.59
C GLU A 86 6.72 -4.20 -15.38
N LEU A 87 6.13 -3.67 -14.32
CA LEU A 87 6.86 -3.28 -13.12
C LEU A 87 7.54 -4.48 -12.46
N LEU A 88 6.86 -5.61 -12.41
CA LEU A 88 7.38 -6.84 -11.86
C LEU A 88 8.61 -7.35 -12.64
N LYS A 89 8.54 -7.39 -13.97
CA LYS A 89 9.67 -7.79 -14.83
C LYS A 89 10.90 -6.89 -14.66
N ASN A 90 10.70 -5.63 -14.34
CA ASN A 90 11.77 -4.67 -14.12
C ASN A 90 12.26 -4.64 -12.66
N SER A 91 11.66 -5.43 -11.78
CA SER A 91 12.01 -5.44 -10.36
C SER A 91 13.28 -6.27 -10.10
N LEU A 92 14.30 -5.63 -9.52
CA LEU A 92 15.51 -6.31 -9.06
C LEU A 92 15.28 -7.21 -7.83
N MET A 93 14.13 -7.07 -7.14
CA MET A 93 13.77 -7.92 -5.99
C MET A 93 13.66 -9.41 -6.37
N LEU A 94 13.38 -9.71 -7.63
CA LEU A 94 13.30 -11.07 -8.16
C LEU A 94 14.64 -11.83 -8.04
N VAL A 95 15.75 -11.13 -7.84
CA VAL A 95 17.08 -11.74 -7.64
C VAL A 95 17.13 -12.69 -6.45
N THR A 96 16.28 -12.49 -5.46
CA THR A 96 16.21 -13.36 -4.28
C THR A 96 15.86 -14.81 -4.64
N ALA A 97 15.12 -15.03 -5.71
CA ALA A 97 14.80 -16.36 -6.21
C ALA A 97 16.01 -17.08 -6.84
N LEU A 98 17.04 -16.35 -7.26
CA LEU A 98 18.27 -16.95 -7.81
C LEU A 98 19.23 -17.44 -6.71
N SER A 99 19.22 -16.80 -5.54
CA SER A 99 20.18 -17.05 -4.48
C SER A 99 20.27 -18.51 -4.00
N PRO A 100 19.18 -19.28 -3.90
CA PRO A 100 19.24 -20.70 -3.55
C PRO A 100 19.97 -21.57 -4.57
N HIS A 101 20.04 -21.14 -5.84
CA HIS A 101 20.59 -21.90 -6.95
C HIS A 101 22.04 -21.53 -7.28
N ILE A 102 22.39 -20.24 -7.16
CA ILE A 102 23.69 -19.73 -7.60
C ILE A 102 24.50 -19.04 -6.49
N GLY A 103 23.95 -18.98 -5.28
CA GLY A 103 24.56 -18.32 -4.12
C GLY A 103 24.35 -16.79 -4.11
N TYR A 104 24.51 -16.22 -2.91
CA TYR A 104 24.29 -14.80 -2.66
C TYR A 104 25.21 -13.88 -3.48
N GLU A 105 26.51 -14.17 -3.51
CA GLU A 105 27.50 -13.31 -4.18
C GLU A 105 27.26 -13.17 -5.68
N LYS A 106 26.94 -14.29 -6.37
CA LYS A 106 26.64 -14.25 -7.80
C LYS A 106 25.32 -13.53 -8.06
N SER A 107 24.30 -13.75 -7.22
CA SER A 107 23.02 -13.05 -7.29
C SER A 107 23.19 -11.54 -7.11
N ALA A 108 24.00 -11.11 -6.15
CA ALA A 108 24.29 -9.69 -5.91
C ALA A 108 24.96 -9.03 -7.13
N LYS A 109 25.94 -9.71 -7.75
CA LYS A 109 26.60 -9.23 -8.98
C LYS A 109 25.62 -9.07 -10.14
N ILE A 110 24.70 -10.02 -10.31
CA ILE A 110 23.66 -9.96 -11.33
C ILE A 110 22.75 -8.76 -11.12
N ALA A 111 22.29 -8.51 -9.88
CA ALA A 111 21.44 -7.36 -9.58
C ALA A 111 22.17 -6.04 -9.81
N GLN A 112 23.41 -5.90 -9.33
CA GLN A 112 24.24 -4.70 -9.53
C GLN A 112 24.49 -4.41 -11.01
N TRP A 113 24.81 -5.45 -11.80
CA TRP A 113 25.02 -5.28 -13.22
C TRP A 113 23.74 -4.84 -13.94
N ALA A 114 22.59 -5.41 -13.58
CA ALA A 114 21.30 -5.02 -14.14
C ALA A 114 21.00 -3.53 -13.86
N GLU A 115 21.24 -3.07 -12.64
CA GLU A 115 21.08 -1.68 -12.24
C GLU A 115 22.02 -0.74 -13.02
N GLN A 116 23.31 -1.05 -13.04
CA GLN A 116 24.33 -0.24 -13.71
C GLN A 116 24.09 -0.11 -15.22
N ASN A 117 23.55 -1.15 -15.85
CA ASN A 117 23.30 -1.16 -17.30
C ASN A 117 21.84 -0.84 -17.66
N SER A 118 21.01 -0.42 -16.69
CA SER A 118 19.58 -0.09 -16.87
C SER A 118 18.83 -1.20 -17.65
N THR A 119 19.06 -2.46 -17.28
CA THR A 119 18.47 -3.61 -17.93
C THR A 119 17.69 -4.49 -16.96
N THR A 120 16.94 -5.47 -17.48
CA THR A 120 16.19 -6.40 -16.65
C THR A 120 17.09 -7.42 -15.97
N LEU A 121 16.63 -7.97 -14.85
CA LEU A 121 17.33 -9.04 -14.16
C LEU A 121 17.55 -10.27 -15.05
N LYS A 122 16.60 -10.59 -15.94
CA LYS A 122 16.70 -11.69 -16.91
C LYS A 122 17.88 -11.51 -17.86
N VAL A 123 18.02 -10.33 -18.46
CA VAL A 123 19.15 -10.02 -19.38
C VAL A 123 20.47 -10.11 -18.63
N SER A 124 20.52 -9.58 -17.40
CA SER A 124 21.70 -9.69 -16.56
C SER A 124 22.05 -11.13 -16.22
N ALA A 125 21.07 -11.96 -15.84
CA ALA A 125 21.31 -13.36 -15.52
C ALA A 125 21.90 -14.12 -16.71
N MET A 126 21.40 -13.88 -17.93
CA MET A 126 21.97 -14.46 -19.15
C MET A 126 23.40 -14.01 -19.41
N HIS A 127 23.74 -12.74 -19.11
CA HIS A 127 25.13 -12.22 -19.17
C HIS A 127 26.08 -12.98 -18.21
N PHE A 128 25.56 -13.51 -17.12
CA PHE A 128 26.31 -14.33 -16.13
C PHE A 128 26.14 -15.85 -16.34
N ASP A 129 25.92 -16.28 -17.58
CA ASP A 129 25.84 -17.71 -17.99
C ASP A 129 24.69 -18.50 -17.33
N ILE A 130 23.57 -17.83 -17.03
CA ILE A 130 22.34 -18.51 -16.62
C ILE A 130 21.47 -18.65 -17.87
N SER A 131 21.05 -19.87 -18.17
CA SER A 131 20.16 -20.11 -19.31
C SER A 131 18.78 -19.44 -19.09
N GLU A 132 18.11 -19.12 -20.18
CA GLU A 132 16.73 -18.57 -20.12
C GLU A 132 15.79 -19.55 -19.42
N ASP A 133 15.90 -20.84 -19.71
CA ASP A 133 15.09 -21.90 -19.13
C ASP A 133 15.30 -22.01 -17.60
N ASP A 134 16.55 -21.95 -17.13
CA ASP A 134 16.85 -21.96 -15.70
C ASP A 134 16.33 -20.71 -15.02
N PHE A 135 16.49 -19.54 -15.63
CA PHE A 135 15.95 -18.30 -15.09
C PHE A 135 14.43 -18.37 -14.91
N GLU A 136 13.68 -18.77 -15.94
CA GLU A 136 12.22 -18.88 -15.89
C GLU A 136 11.76 -19.95 -14.87
N LYS A 137 12.52 -21.02 -14.70
CA LYS A 137 12.24 -22.06 -13.73
C LYS A 137 12.46 -21.58 -12.29
N TRP A 138 13.55 -20.84 -12.04
CA TRP A 138 13.93 -20.40 -10.69
C TRP A 138 13.20 -19.14 -10.26
N VAL A 139 12.98 -18.19 -11.17
CA VAL A 139 12.27 -16.93 -10.91
C VAL A 139 10.78 -17.12 -11.19
N ASN A 140 10.15 -17.96 -10.39
CA ASN A 140 8.71 -18.15 -10.45
C ASN A 140 8.03 -17.28 -9.38
N VAL A 141 7.43 -16.18 -9.80
CA VAL A 141 6.79 -15.20 -8.92
C VAL A 141 5.67 -15.81 -8.07
N GLN A 142 4.91 -16.75 -8.61
CA GLN A 142 3.84 -17.40 -7.85
C GLN A 142 4.40 -18.20 -6.66
N ASN A 143 5.53 -18.86 -6.83
CA ASN A 143 6.18 -19.59 -5.75
C ASN A 143 6.78 -18.66 -4.69
N MET A 144 7.12 -17.41 -5.03
CA MET A 144 7.64 -16.42 -4.08
C MET A 144 6.57 -15.85 -3.14
N THR A 145 5.29 -16.00 -3.46
CA THR A 145 4.16 -15.48 -2.67
C THR A 145 3.56 -16.50 -1.71
N HIS A 146 4.01 -17.73 -1.75
CA HIS A 146 3.53 -18.81 -0.90
C HIS A 146 4.65 -19.36 -0.02
N PRO A 147 4.38 -19.70 1.26
CA PRO A 147 5.37 -20.35 2.09
C PRO A 147 5.76 -21.70 1.48
N ASN A 148 7.06 -21.97 1.48
CA ASN A 148 7.55 -23.29 1.08
C ASN A 148 6.92 -24.35 1.99
N LYS A 149 6.27 -25.34 1.39
CA LYS A 149 5.75 -26.50 2.10
C LYS A 149 6.86 -27.45 2.45
#